data_6b627223f0a4f04448cf5d70c2689cc8
#
_entry.id   6b627223f0a4f04448cf5d70c2689cc8
#
_cell.length_a   1.000
_cell.length_b   1.000
_cell.length_c   1.000
_cell.angle_alpha   90.00
_cell.angle_beta   90.00
_cell.angle_gamma   90.00
#
_symmetry.space_group_name_H-M   'P 1'
#
loop_
_entity.id
_entity.type
_entity.pdbx_description
1 polymer ?
#
loop_
_entity_poly.entity_id
_entity_poly.type
_entity_poly.pdbx_seq_one_letter_code
_entity_poly.pdbx_strand_id
1 'polypeptide(L)'
;WIGHVKQRQDNESTFKLTAASALQHHLTEVPEIPLGPIAGTAADTYQEIWFEKKHQVGYLHFAFYNGAMDSGQCERLREVYLKATSNDIRVIVLMGGPDFWSNGIHLNHIEHADSPADESWRNINAMNDLVHAIITTERQFTIAALQGNAGAGGVFLSLAADYIYANAGVILNPHYKSMGNLYGSEYWTYLLPRRVDSARTYALTQNRLPIGAVEARDMGLIDDCFALSPEDFRTKIATIAETLAAAPDFPSRLQQKIQRRQQEEHQKPLHSYRDEELQRMQLNFYGFDPSYHVARYHFVHKIPYGWTPRYLARHRRH
;
A
#
# COMPACT_ATOMS: atom_id res chain seq x y z
N TRP A 1 -6.61 17.30 3.25
CA TRP A 1 -6.35 17.07 4.66
C TRP A 1 -7.09 18.11 5.48
N ILE A 2 -8.23 17.76 6.08
CA ILE A 2 -8.84 18.52 7.16
C ILE A 2 -8.58 17.68 8.40
N GLY A 3 -7.44 17.91 9.03
CA GLY A 3 -7.16 17.38 10.35
C GLY A 3 -7.89 18.23 11.38
N HIS A 4 -8.72 17.65 12.20
CA HIS A 4 -9.20 18.30 13.41
C HIS A 4 -8.00 18.51 14.36
N VAL A 5 -7.49 19.73 14.39
CA VAL A 5 -6.56 20.16 15.45
C VAL A 5 -7.41 20.41 16.70
N LYS A 6 -7.46 19.45 17.61
CA LYS A 6 -7.83 19.73 18.99
C LYS A 6 -6.70 20.52 19.61
N GLN A 7 -6.95 21.79 19.94
CA GLN A 7 -6.07 22.55 20.86
C GLN A 7 -5.91 21.75 22.16
N ARG A 8 -4.71 21.26 22.41
CA ARG A 8 -4.32 20.79 23.74
C ARG A 8 -4.10 22.01 24.60
N GLN A 9 -4.84 22.11 25.70
CA GLN A 9 -4.49 22.98 26.81
C GLN A 9 -3.18 22.45 27.44
N ASP A 10 -2.26 23.38 27.63
CA ASP A 10 -0.96 23.11 28.26
C ASP A 10 -1.14 22.52 29.65
N ASN A 11 -0.86 21.23 29.79
CA ASN A 11 -0.45 20.65 31.05
C ASN A 11 0.98 20.17 30.85
N GLU A 12 1.91 20.86 31.48
CA GLU A 12 3.29 20.45 31.66
C GLU A 12 3.36 19.11 32.40
N SER A 13 3.28 18.02 31.65
CA SER A 13 3.82 16.76 32.12
C SER A 13 4.94 16.38 31.14
N THR A 14 6.15 16.57 31.62
CA THR A 14 7.40 16.11 31.05
C THR A 14 7.33 14.62 30.81
N PHE A 15 6.93 14.21 29.63
CA PHE A 15 7.26 12.88 29.12
C PHE A 15 8.77 12.87 28.83
N LYS A 16 9.53 12.36 29.78
CA LYS A 16 10.88 11.91 29.51
C LYS A 16 10.76 10.75 28.51
N LEU A 17 11.10 11.00 27.26
CA LEU A 17 11.45 9.95 26.31
C LEU A 17 12.60 9.16 26.91
N THR A 18 12.29 8.06 27.54
CA THR A 18 13.31 7.09 27.93
C THR A 18 13.90 6.54 26.63
N ALA A 19 15.12 6.90 26.49
CA ALA A 19 16.17 6.54 25.55
C ALA A 19 15.84 5.51 24.44
N ALA A 20 16.34 5.84 23.28
CA ALA A 20 16.50 5.01 22.09
C ALA A 20 17.14 3.61 22.32
N SER A 21 17.67 3.31 23.49
CA SER A 21 18.20 2.00 23.87
C SER A 21 17.13 0.92 24.06
N ALA A 22 15.89 1.28 24.36
CA ALA A 22 14.82 0.29 24.47
C ALA A 22 14.29 -0.17 23.09
N LEU A 23 14.45 0.65 22.06
CA LEU A 23 14.06 0.30 20.69
C LEU A 23 15.09 -0.59 19.97
N GLN A 24 16.37 -0.50 20.35
CA GLN A 24 17.43 -1.32 19.73
C GLN A 24 17.40 -2.79 20.15
N HIS A 25 16.83 -3.14 21.29
CA HIS A 25 16.74 -4.54 21.74
C HIS A 25 15.57 -5.31 21.14
N HIS A 26 14.60 -4.66 20.50
CA HIS A 26 13.48 -5.34 19.84
C HIS A 26 13.68 -5.63 18.35
N LEU A 27 14.80 -5.21 17.75
CA LEU A 27 15.06 -5.39 16.32
C LEU A 27 15.85 -6.67 15.96
N THR A 28 16.27 -7.46 16.95
CA THR A 28 17.14 -8.64 16.71
C THR A 28 16.43 -9.98 16.79
N GLU A 29 15.21 -10.05 17.26
CA GLU A 29 14.39 -11.25 17.17
C GLU A 29 13.07 -10.90 16.46
N VAL A 30 12.95 -11.29 15.21
CA VAL A 30 11.67 -11.28 14.51
C VAL A 30 10.80 -12.35 15.20
N PRO A 31 9.79 -11.98 15.98
CA PRO A 31 8.93 -12.98 16.59
C PRO A 31 8.27 -13.76 15.45
N GLU A 32 8.29 -15.09 15.53
CA GLU A 32 7.45 -15.91 14.65
C GLU A 32 6.02 -15.42 14.79
N ILE A 33 5.49 -14.81 13.72
CA ILE A 33 4.10 -14.37 13.70
C ILE A 33 3.25 -15.60 13.51
N PRO A 34 2.46 -16.02 14.51
CA PRO A 34 1.61 -17.21 14.37
C PRO A 34 0.58 -16.96 13.28
N LEU A 35 0.42 -17.91 12.38
CA LEU A 35 -0.68 -17.93 11.42
C LEU A 35 -1.95 -18.35 12.15
N GLY A 36 -2.75 -17.41 12.58
CA GLY A 36 -4.01 -17.64 13.27
C GLY A 36 -4.12 -16.94 14.62
N PRO A 37 -5.31 -16.85 15.19
CA PRO A 37 -5.48 -16.28 16.53
C PRO A 37 -4.67 -17.12 17.52
N ILE A 38 -3.80 -16.47 18.28
CA ILE A 38 -3.07 -17.13 19.37
C ILE A 38 -4.11 -17.49 20.44
N ALA A 39 -4.42 -18.78 20.56
CA ALA A 39 -5.30 -19.24 21.61
C ALA A 39 -4.69 -18.87 22.98
N GLY A 40 -5.33 -17.95 23.70
CA GLY A 40 -4.95 -17.56 25.06
C GLY A 40 -4.25 -16.21 25.22
N THR A 41 -4.03 -15.44 24.16
CA THR A 41 -3.67 -14.02 24.30
C THR A 41 -4.90 -13.18 24.58
N ALA A 42 -4.82 -12.30 25.59
CA ALA A 42 -5.89 -11.37 25.90
C ALA A 42 -6.26 -10.56 24.64
N ALA A 43 -7.56 -10.35 24.43
CA ALA A 43 -8.13 -9.64 23.27
C ALA A 43 -7.63 -8.19 23.11
N ASP A 44 -6.79 -7.70 24.01
CA ASP A 44 -6.35 -6.33 24.15
C ASP A 44 -4.94 -6.07 23.61
N THR A 45 -4.27 -7.06 23.01
CA THR A 45 -2.92 -6.86 22.45
C THR A 45 -3.02 -6.40 21.00
N TYR A 46 -2.48 -5.21 20.70
CA TYR A 46 -2.39 -4.69 19.34
C TYR A 46 -1.47 -5.55 18.48
N GLN A 47 -1.99 -5.96 17.33
CA GLN A 47 -1.25 -6.68 16.29
C GLN A 47 -1.28 -5.87 15.00
N GLU A 48 -0.12 -5.58 14.42
CA GLU A 48 -0.04 -4.89 13.13
C GLU A 48 -0.44 -5.80 11.96
N ILE A 49 -0.12 -7.09 12.06
CA ILE A 49 -0.34 -8.08 11.00
C ILE A 49 -0.90 -9.35 11.63
N TRP A 50 -2.01 -9.86 11.07
CA TRP A 50 -2.53 -11.17 11.47
C TRP A 50 -3.23 -11.85 10.30
N PHE A 51 -3.36 -13.16 10.38
CA PHE A 51 -3.99 -13.99 9.34
C PHE A 51 -5.11 -14.83 9.93
N GLU A 52 -6.25 -14.84 9.23
CA GLU A 52 -7.38 -15.69 9.54
C GLU A 52 -7.73 -16.56 8.33
N LYS A 53 -8.00 -17.86 8.58
CA LYS A 53 -8.53 -18.75 7.55
C LYS A 53 -9.98 -19.07 7.87
N LYS A 54 -10.88 -18.83 6.90
CA LYS A 54 -12.29 -19.23 6.94
C LYS A 54 -12.61 -20.01 5.66
N HIS A 55 -12.88 -21.30 5.80
CA HIS A 55 -13.12 -22.20 4.66
C HIS A 55 -11.95 -22.16 3.65
N GLN A 56 -12.24 -21.80 2.41
CA GLN A 56 -11.26 -21.70 1.30
C GLN A 56 -10.73 -20.26 1.10
N VAL A 57 -10.95 -19.39 2.08
CA VAL A 57 -10.52 -17.98 2.04
C VAL A 57 -9.58 -17.70 3.19
N GLY A 58 -8.44 -17.06 2.87
CA GLY A 58 -7.53 -16.49 3.84
C GLY A 58 -7.67 -14.97 3.89
N TYR A 59 -7.79 -14.42 5.09
CA TYR A 59 -7.84 -12.99 5.31
C TYR A 59 -6.53 -12.55 5.96
N LEU A 60 -5.75 -11.78 5.22
CA LEU A 60 -4.52 -11.17 5.71
C LEU A 60 -4.80 -9.72 6.09
N HIS A 61 -4.81 -9.47 7.38
CA HIS A 61 -5.03 -8.15 7.95
C HIS A 61 -3.69 -7.48 8.20
N PHE A 62 -3.64 -6.18 7.92
CA PHE A 62 -2.52 -5.32 8.29
C PHE A 62 -3.02 -3.91 8.59
N ALA A 63 -2.53 -3.32 9.67
CA ALA A 63 -2.92 -1.99 10.09
C ALA A 63 -1.71 -1.26 10.68
N PHE A 64 -1.01 -0.53 9.82
CA PHE A 64 0.16 0.23 10.23
C PHE A 64 -0.23 1.66 10.59
N TYR A 65 0.41 2.20 11.61
CA TYR A 65 0.19 3.57 12.01
C TYR A 65 0.43 4.54 10.85
N ASN A 66 -0.51 5.42 10.56
CA ASN A 66 -0.52 6.30 9.38
C ASN A 66 -0.56 5.57 8.00
N GLY A 67 -0.71 4.27 7.96
CA GLY A 67 -0.69 3.49 6.72
C GLY A 67 0.66 3.44 5.99
N ALA A 68 1.70 4.03 6.57
CA ALA A 68 3.05 3.96 6.02
C ALA A 68 3.75 2.68 6.50
N MET A 69 4.60 2.10 5.66
CA MET A 69 5.33 0.86 5.95
C MET A 69 6.83 1.09 5.84
N ASP A 70 7.55 0.80 6.93
CA ASP A 70 9.01 0.74 6.89
C ASP A 70 9.52 -0.57 6.27
N SER A 71 10.83 -0.69 6.11
CA SER A 71 11.46 -1.86 5.50
C SER A 71 11.08 -3.16 6.23
N GLY A 72 11.15 -3.17 7.56
CA GLY A 72 10.83 -4.34 8.38
C GLY A 72 9.33 -4.68 8.34
N GLN A 73 8.44 -3.69 8.29
CA GLN A 73 7.00 -3.91 8.14
C GLN A 73 6.65 -4.51 6.78
N CYS A 74 7.29 -4.04 5.69
CA CYS A 74 7.14 -4.63 4.36
C CYS A 74 7.61 -6.09 4.33
N GLU A 75 8.77 -6.37 4.92
CA GLU A 75 9.35 -7.71 4.98
C GLU A 75 8.46 -8.67 5.79
N ARG A 76 8.00 -8.26 6.97
CA ARG A 76 7.08 -9.06 7.80
C ARG A 76 5.75 -9.32 7.08
N LEU A 77 5.15 -8.30 6.47
CA LEU A 77 3.91 -8.47 5.72
C LEU A 77 4.09 -9.44 4.54
N ARG A 78 5.20 -9.31 3.80
CA ARG A 78 5.56 -10.24 2.73
C ARG A 78 5.73 -11.68 3.24
N GLU A 79 6.40 -11.87 4.37
CA GLU A 79 6.61 -13.19 4.96
C GLU A 79 5.27 -13.85 5.34
N VAL A 80 4.39 -13.11 6.03
CA VAL A 80 3.05 -13.61 6.39
C VAL A 80 2.22 -13.89 5.14
N TYR A 81 2.32 -13.04 4.12
CA TYR A 81 1.66 -13.26 2.83
C TYR A 81 2.14 -14.58 2.17
N LEU A 82 3.45 -14.81 2.09
CA LEU A 82 3.99 -16.04 1.52
C LEU A 82 3.60 -17.29 2.33
N LYS A 83 3.57 -17.18 3.67
CA LYS A 83 3.03 -18.25 4.52
C LYS A 83 1.52 -18.47 4.25
N ALA A 84 0.76 -17.40 4.02
CA ALA A 84 -0.66 -17.52 3.67
C ALA A 84 -0.86 -18.25 2.33
N THR A 85 -0.03 -18.00 1.31
CA THR A 85 -0.12 -18.68 0.01
C THR A 85 0.20 -20.17 0.07
N SER A 86 0.89 -20.63 1.11
CA SER A 86 1.17 -22.06 1.30
C SER A 86 0.02 -22.85 1.91
N ASN A 87 -1.03 -22.19 2.40
CA ASN A 87 -2.21 -22.85 2.92
C ASN A 87 -3.12 -23.40 1.81
N ASP A 88 -3.93 -24.39 2.17
CA ASP A 88 -5.01 -24.89 1.30
C ASP A 88 -6.18 -23.90 1.31
N ILE A 89 -6.04 -22.85 0.52
CA ILE A 89 -7.03 -21.78 0.29
C ILE A 89 -7.05 -21.43 -1.20
N ARG A 90 -8.19 -20.94 -1.66
CA ARG A 90 -8.40 -20.51 -3.05
C ARG A 90 -8.30 -19.00 -3.24
N VAL A 91 -8.67 -18.24 -2.23
CA VAL A 91 -8.70 -16.77 -2.28
C VAL A 91 -7.95 -16.21 -1.08
N ILE A 92 -7.13 -15.17 -1.32
CA ILE A 92 -6.50 -14.36 -0.28
C ILE A 92 -7.09 -12.95 -0.36
N VAL A 93 -7.67 -12.51 0.75
CA VAL A 93 -8.16 -11.15 0.91
C VAL A 93 -7.14 -10.35 1.71
N LEU A 94 -6.61 -9.29 1.11
CA LEU A 94 -5.77 -8.31 1.76
C LEU A 94 -6.67 -7.27 2.41
N MET A 95 -6.66 -7.20 3.75
CA MET A 95 -7.50 -6.33 4.55
C MET A 95 -6.66 -5.24 5.20
N GLY A 96 -6.59 -4.07 4.59
CA GLY A 96 -5.94 -2.91 5.20
C GLY A 96 -6.71 -2.38 6.42
N GLY A 97 -6.09 -1.45 7.16
CA GLY A 97 -6.71 -0.80 8.31
C GLY A 97 -7.93 0.05 7.92
N PRO A 98 -8.77 0.41 8.92
CA PRO A 98 -9.98 1.19 8.67
C PRO A 98 -9.70 2.64 8.25
N ASP A 99 -8.61 3.24 8.71
CA ASP A 99 -8.24 4.62 8.39
C ASP A 99 -7.37 4.70 7.14
N PHE A 100 -6.45 3.77 7.00
CA PHE A 100 -5.52 3.70 5.88
C PHE A 100 -5.38 2.27 5.37
N TRP A 101 -5.44 2.13 4.04
CA TRP A 101 -4.97 0.93 3.38
C TRP A 101 -3.45 0.89 3.39
N SER A 102 -2.82 1.85 2.73
CA SER A 102 -1.39 2.10 2.77
C SER A 102 -1.06 3.47 2.15
N ASN A 103 -0.04 4.11 2.69
CA ASN A 103 0.55 5.34 2.16
C ASN A 103 1.96 5.13 1.55
N GLY A 104 2.33 3.87 1.29
CA GLY A 104 3.65 3.51 0.78
C GLY A 104 4.75 3.57 1.84
N ILE A 105 5.97 3.94 1.43
CA ILE A 105 7.16 3.94 2.29
C ILE A 105 7.07 4.90 3.47
N HIS A 106 7.76 4.58 4.57
CA HIS A 106 7.64 5.29 5.85
C HIS A 106 8.59 6.48 5.96
N LEU A 107 8.15 7.65 5.48
CA LEU A 107 8.99 8.86 5.40
C LEU A 107 9.56 9.32 6.74
N ASN A 108 8.86 9.11 7.86
CA ASN A 108 9.37 9.49 9.18
C ASN A 108 10.57 8.62 9.59
N HIS A 109 10.52 7.30 9.33
CA HIS A 109 11.65 6.39 9.58
C HIS A 109 12.83 6.74 8.67
N ILE A 110 12.55 7.01 7.39
CA ILE A 110 13.55 7.43 6.42
C ILE A 110 14.23 8.73 6.87
N GLU A 111 13.46 9.73 7.32
CA GLU A 111 14.01 11.02 7.76
C GLU A 111 14.90 10.88 8.99
N HIS A 112 14.58 9.92 9.87
CA HIS A 112 15.29 9.70 11.13
C HIS A 112 16.51 8.77 10.99
N ALA A 113 16.71 8.16 9.83
CA ALA A 113 17.83 7.26 9.57
C ALA A 113 19.15 8.03 9.41
N ASP A 114 20.28 7.40 9.76
CA ASP A 114 21.63 7.96 9.57
C ASP A 114 21.91 8.33 8.11
N SER A 115 21.42 7.52 7.17
CA SER A 115 21.44 7.79 5.72
C SER A 115 20.02 7.70 5.16
N PRO A 116 19.30 8.82 5.04
CA PRO A 116 17.95 8.81 4.50
C PRO A 116 17.85 8.31 3.05
N ALA A 117 18.91 8.48 2.25
CA ALA A 117 18.95 7.96 0.89
C ALA A 117 18.99 6.41 0.89
N ASP A 118 19.84 5.81 1.74
CA ASP A 118 19.98 4.36 1.84
C ASP A 118 18.72 3.72 2.44
N GLU A 119 18.11 4.36 3.44
CA GLU A 119 16.85 3.88 4.00
C GLU A 119 15.71 3.98 2.99
N SER A 120 15.66 5.06 2.18
CA SER A 120 14.70 5.17 1.09
C SER A 120 14.88 4.03 0.08
N TRP A 121 16.11 3.73 -0.26
CA TRP A 121 16.45 2.63 -1.19
C TRP A 121 16.07 1.26 -0.62
N ARG A 122 16.37 1.01 0.66
CA ARG A 122 16.00 -0.23 1.33
C ARG A 122 14.47 -0.39 1.40
N ASN A 123 13.77 0.66 1.81
CA ASN A 123 12.33 0.61 1.99
C ASN A 123 11.58 0.42 0.67
N ILE A 124 12.00 1.10 -0.40
CA ILE A 124 11.36 0.93 -1.73
C ILE A 124 11.59 -0.48 -2.29
N ASN A 125 12.76 -1.08 -2.05
CA ASN A 125 13.03 -2.45 -2.46
C ASN A 125 12.19 -3.47 -1.68
N ALA A 126 12.05 -3.30 -0.36
CA ALA A 126 11.19 -4.14 0.47
C ALA A 126 9.72 -4.04 0.05
N MET A 127 9.25 -2.84 -0.31
CA MET A 127 7.92 -2.63 -0.85
C MET A 127 7.73 -3.30 -2.21
N ASN A 128 8.73 -3.19 -3.11
CA ASN A 128 8.72 -3.88 -4.40
C ASN A 128 8.65 -5.40 -4.24
N ASP A 129 9.38 -5.96 -3.28
CA ASP A 129 9.36 -7.40 -3.02
C ASP A 129 8.00 -7.89 -2.53
N LEU A 130 7.31 -7.10 -1.71
CA LEU A 130 5.94 -7.38 -1.28
C LEU A 130 4.97 -7.32 -2.47
N VAL A 131 5.01 -6.26 -3.26
CA VAL A 131 4.16 -6.10 -4.45
C VAL A 131 4.40 -7.23 -5.46
N HIS A 132 5.68 -7.59 -5.69
CA HIS A 132 6.06 -8.70 -6.55
C HIS A 132 5.44 -10.03 -6.09
N ALA A 133 5.50 -10.32 -4.79
CA ALA A 133 4.92 -11.54 -4.25
C ALA A 133 3.41 -11.64 -4.53
N ILE A 134 2.68 -10.52 -4.49
CA ILE A 134 1.25 -10.48 -4.79
C ILE A 134 1.00 -10.69 -6.29
N ILE A 135 1.72 -9.96 -7.17
CA ILE A 135 1.58 -10.08 -8.64
C ILE A 135 1.84 -11.52 -9.11
N THR A 136 2.82 -12.20 -8.50
CA THR A 136 3.26 -13.54 -8.92
C THR A 136 2.50 -14.68 -8.25
N THR A 137 1.42 -14.42 -7.54
CA THR A 137 0.59 -15.46 -6.94
C THR A 137 -0.18 -16.23 -7.99
N GLU A 138 0.13 -17.51 -8.16
CA GLU A 138 -0.46 -18.39 -9.18
C GLU A 138 -1.52 -19.35 -8.65
N ARG A 139 -1.49 -19.68 -7.36
CA ARG A 139 -2.35 -20.74 -6.78
C ARG A 139 -3.67 -20.24 -6.23
N GLN A 140 -3.78 -18.94 -5.99
CA GLN A 140 -4.94 -18.26 -5.43
C GLN A 140 -5.34 -17.05 -6.28
N PHE A 141 -6.61 -16.64 -6.18
CA PHE A 141 -6.98 -15.26 -6.51
C PHE A 141 -6.74 -14.36 -5.30
N THR A 142 -6.35 -13.13 -5.59
CA THR A 142 -6.08 -12.10 -4.58
C THR A 142 -7.11 -10.97 -4.67
N ILE A 143 -7.60 -10.52 -3.54
CA ILE A 143 -8.55 -9.41 -3.40
C ILE A 143 -7.92 -8.34 -2.52
N ALA A 144 -7.84 -7.12 -3.01
CA ALA A 144 -7.55 -5.95 -2.18
C ALA A 144 -8.87 -5.33 -1.70
N ALA A 145 -9.08 -5.29 -0.38
CA ALA A 145 -10.27 -4.75 0.25
C ALA A 145 -9.95 -3.44 0.99
N LEU A 146 -10.15 -2.31 0.31
CA LEU A 146 -9.78 -0.99 0.81
C LEU A 146 -10.88 -0.43 1.71
N GLN A 147 -10.68 -0.53 3.02
CA GLN A 147 -11.53 0.12 4.02
C GLN A 147 -11.13 1.58 4.25
N GLY A 148 -9.83 1.88 4.11
CA GLY A 148 -9.22 3.18 4.32
C GLY A 148 -8.47 3.69 3.09
N ASN A 149 -7.99 4.93 3.19
CA ASN A 149 -7.35 5.64 2.09
C ASN A 149 -6.03 5.00 1.65
N ALA A 150 -5.70 5.18 0.37
CA ALA A 150 -4.44 4.72 -0.21
C ALA A 150 -3.70 5.86 -0.91
N GLY A 151 -2.39 5.97 -0.67
CA GLY A 151 -1.54 6.99 -1.29
C GLY A 151 -0.26 6.41 -1.86
N ALA A 152 0.22 7.00 -2.94
CA ALA A 152 1.49 6.65 -3.58
C ALA A 152 1.64 5.13 -3.80
N GLY A 153 2.71 4.52 -3.31
CA GLY A 153 2.94 3.07 -3.37
C GLY A 153 1.82 2.21 -2.80
N GLY A 154 1.03 2.76 -1.85
CA GLY A 154 -0.12 2.06 -1.31
C GLY A 154 -1.23 1.82 -2.33
N VAL A 155 -1.43 2.72 -3.30
CA VAL A 155 -2.37 2.46 -4.40
C VAL A 155 -1.84 1.30 -5.25
N PHE A 156 -0.57 1.30 -5.61
CA PHE A 156 0.01 0.26 -6.46
C PHE A 156 0.08 -1.10 -5.74
N LEU A 157 0.27 -1.10 -4.41
CA LEU A 157 0.08 -2.31 -3.60
C LEU A 157 -1.32 -2.91 -3.79
N SER A 158 -2.36 -2.08 -3.83
CA SER A 158 -3.72 -2.57 -4.07
C SER A 158 -3.91 -3.07 -5.51
N LEU A 159 -3.30 -2.38 -6.50
CA LEU A 159 -3.38 -2.78 -7.91
C LEU A 159 -2.64 -4.09 -8.22
N ALA A 160 -1.78 -4.57 -7.32
CA ALA A 160 -1.11 -5.86 -7.45
C ALA A 160 -2.07 -7.05 -7.29
N ALA A 161 -3.22 -6.85 -6.65
CA ALA A 161 -4.25 -7.87 -6.50
C ALA A 161 -5.04 -8.10 -7.80
N ASP A 162 -5.65 -9.30 -7.91
CA ASP A 162 -6.49 -9.63 -9.07
C ASP A 162 -7.79 -8.81 -9.09
N TYR A 163 -8.37 -8.57 -7.90
CA TYR A 163 -9.60 -7.79 -7.72
C TYR A 163 -9.41 -6.72 -6.65
N ILE A 164 -10.02 -5.57 -6.86
CA ILE A 164 -9.87 -4.43 -5.98
C ILE A 164 -11.25 -3.87 -5.66
N TYR A 165 -11.62 -3.93 -4.41
CA TYR A 165 -12.88 -3.39 -3.89
C TYR A 165 -12.60 -2.33 -2.84
N ALA A 166 -13.36 -1.24 -2.87
CA ALA A 166 -13.20 -0.15 -1.92
C ALA A 166 -14.53 0.21 -1.22
N ASN A 167 -14.44 0.75 0.00
CA ASN A 167 -15.56 1.50 0.54
C ASN A 167 -15.70 2.81 -0.25
N ALA A 168 -16.93 3.25 -0.53
CA ALA A 168 -17.18 4.42 -1.39
C ALA A 168 -16.58 5.74 -0.86
N GLY A 169 -16.30 5.82 0.44
CA GLY A 169 -15.62 6.96 1.06
C GLY A 169 -14.10 6.99 0.91
N VAL A 170 -13.50 5.94 0.34
CA VAL A 170 -12.05 5.83 0.18
C VAL A 170 -11.53 6.82 -0.86
N ILE A 171 -10.41 7.44 -0.53
CA ILE A 171 -9.64 8.32 -1.42
C ILE A 171 -8.37 7.61 -1.87
N LEU A 172 -8.12 7.64 -3.16
CA LEU A 172 -6.92 7.10 -3.81
C LEU A 172 -6.05 8.25 -4.34
N ASN A 173 -4.76 8.19 -4.09
CA ASN A 173 -3.81 9.20 -4.56
C ASN A 173 -2.65 8.55 -5.34
N PRO A 174 -2.87 8.12 -6.61
CA PRO A 174 -1.96 7.26 -7.37
C PRO A 174 -0.79 8.03 -7.99
N HIS A 175 -0.07 8.83 -7.22
CA HIS A 175 1.10 9.56 -7.71
C HIS A 175 2.17 9.79 -6.63
N TYR A 176 3.39 10.04 -7.08
CA TYR A 176 4.55 10.34 -6.22
C TYR A 176 5.04 11.79 -6.36
N LYS A 177 4.46 12.55 -7.28
CA LYS A 177 4.96 13.86 -7.72
C LYS A 177 5.02 14.93 -6.64
N SER A 178 4.15 14.85 -5.63
CA SER A 178 4.18 15.79 -4.50
C SER A 178 5.41 15.62 -3.60
N MET A 179 6.14 14.50 -3.75
CA MET A 179 7.37 14.22 -3.02
C MET A 179 8.60 14.58 -3.89
N GLY A 180 8.74 15.85 -4.27
CA GLY A 180 9.89 16.33 -5.05
C GLY A 180 10.00 15.73 -6.45
N ASN A 181 8.87 15.52 -7.13
CA ASN A 181 8.80 14.83 -8.43
C ASN A 181 9.33 13.40 -8.43
N LEU A 182 9.26 12.71 -7.29
CA LEU A 182 9.65 11.33 -7.17
C LEU A 182 9.01 10.51 -8.30
N TYR A 183 9.80 9.62 -8.91
CA TYR A 183 9.31 8.81 -10.04
C TYR A 183 8.31 7.76 -9.58
N GLY A 184 8.59 7.12 -8.44
CA GLY A 184 7.82 6.01 -7.91
C GLY A 184 8.34 4.67 -8.37
N SER A 185 7.86 3.64 -7.70
CA SER A 185 8.16 2.25 -8.00
C SER A 185 6.91 1.39 -7.74
N GLU A 186 7.03 0.24 -7.11
CA GLU A 186 5.95 -0.69 -6.82
C GLU A 186 5.25 -1.19 -8.09
N TYR A 187 6.04 -1.34 -9.16
CA TYR A 187 5.55 -1.80 -10.47
C TYR A 187 4.43 -0.93 -11.07
N TRP A 188 4.36 0.35 -10.75
CA TRP A 188 3.29 1.21 -11.24
C TRP A 188 3.25 1.28 -12.78
N THR A 189 4.40 1.21 -13.43
CA THR A 189 4.52 1.22 -14.90
C THR A 189 3.98 -0.04 -15.56
N TYR A 190 3.86 -1.13 -14.79
CA TYR A 190 3.20 -2.36 -15.18
C TYR A 190 1.72 -2.37 -14.77
N LEU A 191 1.42 -2.01 -13.52
CA LEU A 191 0.09 -2.18 -12.92
C LEU A 191 -0.95 -1.20 -13.47
N LEU A 192 -0.59 0.09 -13.58
CA LEU A 192 -1.54 1.13 -13.93
C LEU A 192 -2.05 1.02 -15.39
N PRO A 193 -1.18 0.81 -16.42
CA PRO A 193 -1.63 0.65 -17.80
C PRO A 193 -2.50 -0.60 -18.05
N ARG A 194 -2.54 -1.53 -17.14
CA ARG A 194 -3.41 -2.71 -17.20
C ARG A 194 -4.85 -2.42 -16.79
N ARG A 195 -5.07 -1.33 -16.06
CA ARG A 195 -6.37 -0.91 -15.54
C ARG A 195 -6.98 0.22 -16.34
N VAL A 196 -6.14 1.17 -16.78
CA VAL A 196 -6.62 2.37 -17.48
C VAL A 196 -5.76 2.65 -18.71
N ASP A 197 -6.30 3.41 -19.64
CA ASP A 197 -5.58 3.80 -20.86
C ASP A 197 -4.41 4.77 -20.57
N SER A 198 -3.60 5.03 -21.58
CA SER A 198 -2.41 5.87 -21.49
C SER A 198 -2.72 7.33 -21.11
N ALA A 199 -3.85 7.87 -21.55
CA ALA A 199 -4.25 9.24 -21.22
C ALA A 199 -4.63 9.36 -19.74
N ARG A 200 -5.40 8.38 -19.21
CA ARG A 200 -5.73 8.29 -17.80
C ARG A 200 -4.50 7.99 -16.94
N THR A 201 -3.62 7.09 -17.39
CA THR A 201 -2.33 6.81 -16.73
C THR A 201 -1.54 8.12 -16.55
N TYR A 202 -1.42 8.91 -17.61
CA TYR A 202 -0.75 10.21 -17.55
C TYR A 202 -1.46 11.17 -16.59
N ALA A 203 -2.78 11.31 -16.70
CA ALA A 203 -3.56 12.20 -15.84
C ALA A 203 -3.40 11.83 -14.36
N LEU A 204 -3.55 10.58 -13.99
CA LEU A 204 -3.44 10.08 -12.62
C LEU A 204 -2.05 10.33 -12.02
N THR A 205 -0.99 10.15 -12.81
CA THR A 205 0.38 10.29 -12.33
C THR A 205 0.90 11.73 -12.36
N GLN A 206 0.34 12.63 -13.19
CA GLN A 206 0.85 13.99 -13.36
C GLN A 206 -0.02 15.08 -12.74
N ASN A 207 -1.33 14.88 -12.62
CA ASN A 207 -2.24 15.93 -12.11
C ASN A 207 -2.12 16.18 -10.60
N ARG A 208 -1.51 15.29 -9.85
CA ARG A 208 -1.29 15.40 -8.39
C ARG A 208 -2.57 15.58 -7.59
N LEU A 209 -3.69 15.10 -8.11
CA LEU A 209 -4.97 15.17 -7.45
C LEU A 209 -5.39 13.78 -7.00
N PRO A 210 -5.93 13.68 -5.77
CA PRO A 210 -6.58 12.44 -5.34
C PRO A 210 -7.89 12.25 -6.10
N ILE A 211 -8.33 10.99 -6.19
CA ILE A 211 -9.61 10.60 -6.76
C ILE A 211 -10.43 9.82 -5.73
N GLY A 212 -11.74 9.90 -5.79
CA GLY A 212 -12.64 9.10 -4.97
C GLY A 212 -12.81 7.68 -5.52
N ALA A 213 -13.21 6.74 -4.66
CA ALA A 213 -13.44 5.35 -5.04
C ALA A 213 -14.47 5.20 -6.17
N VAL A 214 -15.52 6.03 -6.20
CA VAL A 214 -16.53 6.04 -7.26
C VAL A 214 -15.91 6.41 -8.61
N GLU A 215 -15.13 7.48 -8.65
CA GLU A 215 -14.40 7.90 -9.86
C GLU A 215 -13.39 6.84 -10.30
N ALA A 216 -12.68 6.22 -9.36
CA ALA A 216 -11.74 5.14 -9.62
C ALA A 216 -12.41 3.91 -10.24
N ARG A 217 -13.61 3.53 -9.78
CA ARG A 217 -14.43 2.48 -10.38
C ARG A 217 -14.88 2.87 -11.80
N ASP A 218 -15.42 4.07 -11.95
CA ASP A 218 -16.00 4.51 -13.23
C ASP A 218 -14.92 4.62 -14.35
N MET A 219 -13.67 4.84 -13.99
CA MET A 219 -12.57 4.79 -14.96
C MET A 219 -11.94 3.40 -15.14
N GLY A 220 -12.33 2.41 -14.34
CA GLY A 220 -11.81 1.03 -14.40
C GLY A 220 -10.54 0.80 -13.58
N LEU A 221 -10.13 1.75 -12.74
CA LEU A 221 -8.95 1.59 -11.89
C LEU A 221 -9.17 0.53 -10.81
N ILE A 222 -10.37 0.47 -10.22
CA ILE A 222 -10.81 -0.57 -9.28
C ILE A 222 -12.04 -1.29 -9.83
N ASP A 223 -12.32 -2.49 -9.32
CA ASP A 223 -13.40 -3.34 -9.85
C ASP A 223 -14.78 -2.89 -9.37
N ASP A 224 -14.92 -2.51 -8.09
CA ASP A 224 -16.17 -1.95 -7.57
C ASP A 224 -15.96 -1.18 -6.26
N CYS A 225 -16.98 -0.41 -5.84
CA CYS A 225 -17.00 0.25 -4.54
C CYS A 225 -18.41 0.22 -3.92
N PHE A 226 -18.46 0.18 -2.59
CA PHE A 226 -19.68 0.00 -1.83
C PHE A 226 -19.85 1.08 -0.76
N ALA A 227 -21.00 1.75 -0.73
CA ALA A 227 -21.36 2.71 0.31
C ALA A 227 -21.95 1.96 1.52
N LEU A 228 -21.11 1.35 2.32
CA LEU A 228 -21.49 0.47 3.43
C LEU A 228 -20.81 0.90 4.73
N SER A 229 -21.38 0.49 5.87
CA SER A 229 -20.67 0.55 7.14
C SER A 229 -19.39 -0.30 7.10
N PRO A 230 -18.41 -0.05 7.96
CA PRO A 230 -17.18 -0.88 7.98
C PRO A 230 -17.48 -2.38 8.20
N GLU A 231 -18.48 -2.71 9.00
CA GLU A 231 -18.88 -4.10 9.27
C GLU A 231 -19.56 -4.73 8.04
N ASP A 232 -20.51 -4.02 7.43
CA ASP A 232 -21.20 -4.49 6.22
C ASP A 232 -20.24 -4.61 5.05
N PHE A 233 -19.26 -3.70 4.95
CA PHE A 233 -18.21 -3.80 3.93
C PHE A 233 -17.39 -5.09 4.09
N ARG A 234 -16.94 -5.41 5.31
CA ARG A 234 -16.22 -6.68 5.57
C ARG A 234 -17.08 -7.90 5.24
N THR A 235 -18.35 -7.88 5.61
CA THR A 235 -19.32 -8.93 5.28
C THR A 235 -19.50 -9.08 3.78
N LYS A 236 -19.61 -7.97 3.05
CA LYS A 236 -19.71 -7.97 1.59
C LYS A 236 -18.47 -8.56 0.93
N ILE A 237 -17.28 -8.17 1.39
CA ILE A 237 -16.02 -8.71 0.89
C ILE A 237 -15.92 -10.22 1.17
N ALA A 238 -16.30 -10.67 2.36
CA ALA A 238 -16.33 -12.09 2.69
C ALA A 238 -17.25 -12.88 1.73
N THR A 239 -18.46 -12.37 1.47
CA THR A 239 -19.39 -12.96 0.52
C THR A 239 -18.80 -13.06 -0.89
N ILE A 240 -18.13 -12.00 -1.37
CA ILE A 240 -17.48 -11.99 -2.69
C ILE A 240 -16.36 -13.03 -2.74
N ALA A 241 -15.51 -13.09 -1.72
CA ALA A 241 -14.38 -14.01 -1.66
C ALA A 241 -14.84 -15.47 -1.58
N GLU A 242 -15.85 -15.78 -0.77
CA GLU A 242 -16.43 -17.12 -0.65
C GLU A 242 -17.11 -17.55 -1.95
N THR A 243 -17.86 -16.65 -2.60
CA THR A 243 -18.49 -16.91 -3.90
C THR A 243 -17.43 -17.20 -4.97
N LEU A 244 -16.35 -16.41 -5.00
CA LEU A 244 -15.22 -16.65 -5.91
C LEU A 244 -14.55 -18.00 -5.65
N ALA A 245 -14.31 -18.31 -4.37
CA ALA A 245 -13.67 -19.58 -3.97
C ALA A 245 -14.54 -20.80 -4.28
N ALA A 246 -15.86 -20.68 -4.21
CA ALA A 246 -16.82 -21.76 -4.48
C ALA A 246 -17.22 -21.86 -5.97
N ALA A 247 -16.78 -20.93 -6.82
CA ALA A 247 -17.18 -20.87 -8.21
C ALA A 247 -16.82 -22.17 -8.96
N PRO A 248 -17.75 -22.80 -9.72
CA PRO A 248 -17.48 -24.03 -10.47
C PRO A 248 -16.38 -23.84 -11.53
N ASP A 249 -16.24 -22.66 -12.07
CA ASP A 249 -15.27 -22.27 -13.10
C ASP A 249 -13.93 -21.78 -12.49
N PHE A 250 -13.77 -21.86 -11.17
CA PHE A 250 -12.53 -21.42 -10.49
C PHE A 250 -11.25 -21.99 -11.12
N PRO A 251 -11.16 -23.32 -11.43
CA PRO A 251 -9.93 -23.86 -11.99
C PRO A 251 -9.61 -23.29 -13.37
N SER A 252 -10.61 -23.10 -14.24
CA SER A 252 -10.42 -22.55 -15.56
C SER A 252 -10.03 -21.06 -15.52
N ARG A 253 -10.63 -20.28 -14.64
CA ARG A 253 -10.25 -18.87 -14.40
C ARG A 253 -8.84 -18.75 -13.87
N LEU A 254 -8.44 -19.62 -12.94
CA LEU A 254 -7.08 -19.66 -12.40
C LEU A 254 -6.06 -19.99 -13.50
N GLN A 255 -6.37 -20.97 -14.35
CA GLN A 255 -5.54 -21.30 -15.50
C GLN A 255 -5.38 -20.12 -16.48
N GLN A 256 -6.44 -19.39 -16.76
CA GLN A 256 -6.40 -18.18 -17.58
C GLN A 256 -5.51 -17.08 -16.94
N LYS A 257 -5.60 -16.90 -15.62
CA LYS A 257 -4.71 -15.98 -14.88
C LYS A 257 -3.25 -16.36 -15.09
N ILE A 258 -2.90 -17.62 -14.92
CA ILE A 258 -1.52 -18.13 -15.07
C ILE A 258 -1.03 -17.91 -16.50
N GLN A 259 -1.83 -18.30 -17.51
CA GLN A 259 -1.48 -18.15 -18.92
C GLN A 259 -1.26 -16.68 -19.30
N ARG A 260 -2.16 -15.79 -18.86
CA ARG A 260 -2.01 -14.35 -19.09
C ARG A 260 -0.71 -13.85 -18.48
N ARG A 261 -0.41 -14.22 -17.22
CA ARG A 261 0.81 -13.78 -16.53
C ARG A 261 2.07 -14.29 -17.24
N GLN A 262 2.06 -15.53 -17.74
CA GLN A 262 3.16 -16.11 -18.52
C GLN A 262 3.36 -15.38 -19.86
N GLN A 263 2.29 -15.05 -20.56
CA GLN A 263 2.36 -14.26 -21.80
C GLN A 263 2.96 -12.88 -21.58
N GLU A 264 2.54 -12.20 -20.51
CA GLU A 264 3.07 -10.89 -20.13
C GLU A 264 4.56 -10.97 -19.76
N GLU A 265 4.96 -12.02 -19.01
CA GLU A 265 6.36 -12.25 -18.67
C GLU A 265 7.24 -12.47 -19.90
N HIS A 266 6.72 -13.16 -20.92
CA HIS A 266 7.42 -13.33 -22.21
C HIS A 266 7.52 -12.02 -23.01
N GLN A 267 6.51 -11.16 -22.95
CA GLN A 267 6.54 -9.88 -23.65
C GLN A 267 7.49 -8.89 -23.03
N LYS A 268 7.39 -8.69 -21.71
CA LYS A 268 8.28 -7.86 -20.92
C LYS A 268 8.31 -8.42 -19.50
N PRO A 269 9.44 -8.98 -19.04
CA PRO A 269 9.58 -9.54 -17.71
C PRO A 269 9.35 -8.51 -16.61
N LEU A 270 8.76 -8.93 -15.48
CA LEU A 270 8.51 -8.03 -14.34
C LEU A 270 9.77 -7.35 -13.82
N HIS A 271 10.91 -8.06 -13.81
CA HIS A 271 12.16 -7.45 -13.39
C HIS A 271 12.55 -6.24 -14.23
N SER A 272 12.24 -6.22 -15.53
CA SER A 272 12.53 -5.08 -16.41
C SER A 272 11.77 -3.82 -16.00
N TYR A 273 10.50 -3.95 -15.58
CA TYR A 273 9.73 -2.82 -15.04
C TYR A 273 10.34 -2.31 -13.75
N ARG A 274 10.69 -3.23 -12.83
CA ARG A 274 11.35 -2.89 -11.57
C ARG A 274 12.67 -2.16 -11.79
N ASP A 275 13.52 -2.68 -12.67
CA ASP A 275 14.84 -2.12 -12.94
C ASP A 275 14.74 -0.72 -13.55
N GLU A 276 13.82 -0.51 -14.50
CA GLU A 276 13.55 0.82 -15.07
C GLU A 276 13.04 1.83 -14.03
N GLU A 277 12.12 1.41 -13.15
CA GLU A 277 11.62 2.24 -12.06
C GLU A 277 12.72 2.56 -11.05
N LEU A 278 13.47 1.54 -10.60
CA LEU A 278 14.54 1.70 -9.63
C LEU A 278 15.70 2.56 -10.16
N GLN A 279 16.01 2.47 -11.45
CA GLN A 279 17.02 3.34 -12.07
C GLN A 279 16.60 4.83 -11.94
N ARG A 280 15.32 5.13 -12.11
CA ARG A 280 14.78 6.48 -11.90
C ARG A 280 14.78 6.87 -10.43
N MET A 281 14.40 5.94 -9.56
CA MET A 281 14.41 6.16 -8.11
C MET A 281 15.82 6.38 -7.56
N GLN A 282 16.82 5.71 -8.13
CA GLN A 282 18.23 5.94 -7.78
C GLN A 282 18.64 7.39 -8.05
N LEU A 283 18.23 7.96 -9.18
CA LEU A 283 18.46 9.37 -9.47
C LEU A 283 17.74 10.31 -8.47
N ASN A 284 16.55 9.94 -8.00
CA ASN A 284 15.84 10.72 -7.00
C ASN A 284 16.51 10.65 -5.61
N PHE A 285 17.07 9.51 -5.23
CA PHE A 285 17.64 9.31 -3.90
C PHE A 285 19.12 9.71 -3.79
N TYR A 286 19.90 9.50 -4.85
CA TYR A 286 21.36 9.69 -4.84
C TYR A 286 21.84 10.69 -5.89
N GLY A 287 20.95 11.16 -6.76
CA GLY A 287 21.30 12.09 -7.82
C GLY A 287 21.58 13.51 -7.32
N PHE A 288 21.95 14.37 -8.24
CA PHE A 288 22.29 15.76 -7.94
C PHE A 288 21.08 16.62 -7.52
N ASP A 289 19.86 16.25 -7.93
CA ASP A 289 18.63 16.98 -7.60
C ASP A 289 18.16 16.65 -6.17
N PRO A 290 18.19 17.61 -5.23
CA PRO A 290 17.78 17.38 -3.85
C PRO A 290 16.26 17.43 -3.63
N SER A 291 15.44 17.58 -4.66
CA SER A 291 14.02 17.86 -4.56
C SER A 291 13.27 16.84 -3.69
N TYR A 292 13.62 15.54 -3.80
CA TYR A 292 13.04 14.49 -2.95
C TYR A 292 13.37 14.73 -1.47
N HIS A 293 14.64 14.96 -1.15
CA HIS A 293 15.11 15.14 0.23
C HIS A 293 14.48 16.36 0.89
N VAL A 294 14.39 17.46 0.15
CA VAL A 294 13.73 18.69 0.60
C VAL A 294 12.24 18.46 0.84
N ALA A 295 11.56 17.83 -0.10
CA ALA A 295 10.11 17.56 0.01
C ALA A 295 9.81 16.61 1.19
N ARG A 296 10.62 15.55 1.38
CA ARG A 296 10.52 14.64 2.52
C ARG A 296 10.73 15.37 3.84
N TYR A 297 11.80 16.14 3.97
CA TYR A 297 12.08 16.95 5.15
C TYR A 297 10.91 17.87 5.51
N HIS A 298 10.40 18.64 4.55
CA HIS A 298 9.26 19.53 4.76
C HIS A 298 8.00 18.76 5.19
N PHE A 299 7.76 17.59 4.58
CA PHE A 299 6.61 16.76 4.92
C PHE A 299 6.68 16.24 6.35
N VAL A 300 7.83 15.70 6.76
CA VAL A 300 8.03 15.11 8.08
C VAL A 300 7.99 16.18 9.17
N HIS A 301 8.71 17.29 8.97
CA HIS A 301 8.79 18.40 9.92
C HIS A 301 7.60 19.36 9.86
N LYS A 302 6.57 19.05 9.02
CA LYS A 302 5.35 19.86 8.88
C LYS A 302 5.64 21.31 8.50
N ILE A 303 6.69 21.54 7.72
CA ILE A 303 7.04 22.88 7.23
C ILE A 303 6.05 23.25 6.13
N PRO A 304 5.32 24.38 6.26
CA PRO A 304 4.34 24.78 5.26
C PRO A 304 4.98 24.98 3.89
N TYR A 305 4.42 24.36 2.88
CA TYR A 305 4.83 24.61 1.51
C TYR A 305 4.08 25.85 1.00
N GLY A 306 4.75 26.98 1.00
CA GLY A 306 4.14 28.29 0.69
C GLY A 306 3.73 28.49 -0.77
N TRP A 307 3.86 27.46 -1.62
CA TRP A 307 3.59 27.60 -3.04
C TRP A 307 2.62 26.54 -3.57
N THR A 308 1.46 27.00 -4.02
CA THR A 308 0.50 26.17 -4.72
C THR A 308 0.68 26.34 -6.23
N PRO A 309 0.96 25.25 -6.98
CA PRO A 309 1.07 25.33 -8.43
C PRO A 309 -0.16 25.99 -9.06
N ARG A 310 0.03 26.80 -10.12
CA ARG A 310 -1.06 27.55 -10.76
C ARG A 310 -2.23 26.66 -11.22
N TYR A 311 -1.97 25.43 -11.64
CA TYR A 311 -3.01 24.51 -12.08
C TYR A 311 -3.91 24.01 -10.93
N LEU A 312 -3.42 24.06 -9.67
CA LEU A 312 -4.23 23.77 -8.47
C LEU A 312 -4.86 25.04 -7.90
N ALA A 313 -4.22 26.18 -8.08
CA ALA A 313 -4.68 27.48 -7.60
C ALA A 313 -5.60 28.15 -8.64
N ARG A 314 -6.76 27.58 -8.90
CA ARG A 314 -7.71 28.08 -9.92
C ARG A 314 -8.09 29.54 -9.71
N HIS A 315 -8.16 30.00 -8.46
CA HIS A 315 -8.45 31.38 -8.08
C HIS A 315 -7.34 32.39 -8.50
N ARG A 316 -6.15 31.90 -8.91
CA ARG A 316 -5.04 32.74 -9.41
C ARG A 316 -4.95 32.75 -10.93
N ARG A 317 -5.89 32.14 -11.62
CA ARG A 317 -5.99 32.20 -13.08
C ARG A 317 -6.81 33.42 -13.46
N HIS A 318 -6.14 34.57 -13.56
CA HIS A 318 -6.66 35.79 -14.18
C HIS A 318 -5.74 36.18 -15.34
#